data_d20a991f2958ead4b205a157f663b93b
#
_entry.id   d20a991f2958ead4b205a157f663b93b
#
_cell.length_a   1.000
_cell.length_b   1.000
_cell.length_c   1.000
_cell.angle_alpha   90.00
_cell.angle_beta   90.00
_cell.angle_gamma   90.00
#
_symmetry.space_group_name_H-M   'P 1'
#
loop_
_entity.id
_entity.type
_entity.pdbx_description
1 polymer ?
#
loop_
_entity_poly.entity_id
_entity_poly.type
_entity_poly.pdbx_seq_one_letter_code
_entity_poly.pdbx_strand_id
1 'polypeptide(L)'
;MVSSEEKAAYCMENGAHGTINRRDYKHWGALDDLQDGVLYHDWMMEARRFQKEIWRLVGARKNPSIVIEHPGEDTFPTSNFVCAPGGMVVICGGTSGYRGTFDIRYQWMRQKRLQGSHFANRKQCEAFNALVEQKTIRPCLTRTFEFHELPQAHQLMFENREPMGNMVIRIGAGNGA
;
A
#
# COMPACT_ATOMS: atom_id res chain seq x y z
N MET A 1 5.67 -3.12 -0.83
CA MET A 1 6.71 -2.14 -0.44
C MET A 1 6.77 -2.07 1.08
N VAL A 2 7.96 -2.13 1.67
CA VAL A 2 8.20 -2.25 3.13
C VAL A 2 9.23 -1.23 3.62
N SER A 3 9.48 -1.16 4.94
CA SER A 3 10.45 -0.25 5.55
C SER A 3 11.50 -0.96 6.43
N SER A 4 11.45 -2.29 6.53
CA SER A 4 12.41 -3.11 7.26
C SER A 4 12.40 -4.55 6.73
N GLU A 5 13.46 -5.30 7.04
CA GLU A 5 13.58 -6.72 6.71
C GLU A 5 12.55 -7.57 7.45
N GLU A 6 12.21 -7.22 8.68
CA GLU A 6 11.16 -7.89 9.45
C GLU A 6 9.80 -7.79 8.74
N LYS A 7 9.44 -6.57 8.26
CA LYS A 7 8.23 -6.37 7.47
C LYS A 7 8.28 -7.12 6.13
N ALA A 8 9.47 -7.23 5.54
CA ALA A 8 9.67 -8.01 4.32
C ALA A 8 9.37 -9.49 4.56
N ALA A 9 9.96 -10.09 5.59
CA ALA A 9 9.71 -11.48 5.98
C ALA A 9 8.22 -11.73 6.23
N TYR A 10 7.58 -10.86 7.01
CA TYR A 10 6.14 -10.97 7.30
C TYR A 10 5.28 -10.91 6.03
N CYS A 11 5.58 -10.03 5.09
CA CYS A 11 4.86 -9.99 3.81
C CYS A 11 5.04 -11.28 3.01
N MET A 12 6.27 -11.83 2.98
CA MET A 12 6.55 -13.08 2.26
C MET A 12 5.81 -14.26 2.88
N GLU A 13 5.75 -14.37 4.21
CA GLU A 13 4.98 -15.38 4.93
C GLU A 13 3.46 -15.29 4.65
N ASN A 14 2.96 -14.09 4.33
CA ASN A 14 1.57 -13.84 3.98
C ASN A 14 1.31 -13.83 2.47
N GLY A 15 2.19 -14.42 1.66
CA GLY A 15 1.96 -14.71 0.25
C GLY A 15 2.44 -13.64 -0.73
N ALA A 16 3.24 -12.67 -0.30
CA ALA A 16 3.88 -11.76 -1.25
C ALA A 16 4.92 -12.51 -2.10
N HIS A 17 4.97 -12.23 -3.40
CA HIS A 17 5.97 -12.78 -4.30
C HIS A 17 7.33 -12.06 -4.24
N GLY A 18 7.35 -10.89 -3.63
CA GLY A 18 8.55 -10.10 -3.45
C GLY A 18 8.27 -8.83 -2.66
N THR A 19 9.32 -8.25 -2.10
CA THR A 19 9.26 -7.01 -1.32
C THR A 19 10.33 -6.05 -1.80
N ILE A 20 10.06 -4.75 -1.68
CA ILE A 20 11.00 -3.67 -1.98
C ILE A 20 11.07 -2.76 -0.76
N ASN A 21 12.27 -2.53 -0.25
CA ASN A 21 12.47 -1.58 0.85
C ASN A 21 12.43 -0.15 0.31
N ARG A 22 11.46 0.64 0.79
CA ARG A 22 11.29 2.02 0.33
C ARG A 22 12.47 2.93 0.70
N ARG A 23 13.26 2.57 1.72
CA ARG A 23 14.41 3.36 2.19
C ARG A 23 15.58 3.34 1.22
N ASP A 24 15.59 2.42 0.28
CA ASP A 24 16.62 2.32 -0.75
C ASP A 24 16.43 3.32 -1.90
N TYR A 25 15.36 4.11 -1.85
CA TYR A 25 14.95 5.04 -2.92
C TYR A 25 14.71 6.45 -2.38
N LYS A 26 14.95 7.46 -3.21
CA LYS A 26 14.90 8.88 -2.83
C LYS A 26 13.87 9.72 -3.59
N HIS A 27 13.03 9.09 -4.41
CA HIS A 27 12.06 9.77 -5.28
C HIS A 27 10.65 9.92 -4.67
N TRP A 28 10.56 9.78 -3.35
CA TRP A 28 9.30 9.95 -2.63
C TRP A 28 9.02 11.43 -2.39
N GLY A 29 7.76 11.80 -2.44
CA GLY A 29 7.30 13.17 -2.28
C GLY A 29 6.45 13.64 -3.45
N ALA A 30 5.88 14.83 -3.31
CA ALA A 30 5.17 15.49 -4.40
C ALA A 30 6.11 15.67 -5.60
N LEU A 31 5.57 15.46 -6.80
CA LEU A 31 6.32 15.76 -8.01
C LEU A 31 6.41 17.27 -8.16
N ASP A 32 7.63 17.78 -8.15
CA ASP A 32 7.95 19.19 -8.32
C ASP A 32 7.66 19.66 -9.76
N ASP A 33 8.09 20.89 -10.06
CA ASP A 33 7.84 21.49 -11.36
C ASP A 33 8.41 20.63 -12.50
N LEU A 34 7.53 20.18 -13.38
CA LEU A 34 7.88 19.42 -14.58
C LEU A 34 8.74 20.21 -15.58
N GLN A 35 8.81 21.53 -15.42
CA GLN A 35 9.66 22.41 -16.23
C GLN A 35 11.10 22.50 -15.70
N ASP A 36 11.33 22.13 -14.43
CA ASP A 36 12.68 21.92 -13.93
C ASP A 36 13.25 20.60 -14.48
N GLY A 37 13.98 20.69 -15.58
CA GLY A 37 14.51 19.53 -16.27
C GLY A 37 15.48 18.71 -15.42
N VAL A 38 16.17 19.31 -14.44
CA VAL A 38 17.12 18.60 -13.57
C VAL A 38 16.39 17.81 -12.51
N LEU A 39 15.53 18.44 -11.73
CA LEU A 39 14.78 17.78 -10.66
C LEU A 39 13.88 16.67 -11.22
N TYR A 40 13.18 16.95 -12.33
CA TYR A 40 12.35 15.95 -12.98
C TYR A 40 13.17 14.77 -13.52
N HIS A 41 14.35 15.01 -14.07
CA HIS A 41 15.25 13.96 -14.54
C HIS A 41 15.70 13.06 -13.40
N ASP A 42 16.14 13.64 -12.28
CA ASP A 42 16.61 12.90 -11.11
C ASP A 42 15.50 12.05 -10.51
N TRP A 43 14.29 12.61 -10.35
CA TRP A 43 13.12 11.85 -9.95
C TRP A 43 12.86 10.68 -10.89
N MET A 44 12.88 10.93 -12.20
CA MET A 44 12.60 9.91 -13.21
C MET A 44 13.62 8.77 -13.19
N MET A 45 14.91 9.09 -12.97
CA MET A 45 15.97 8.08 -12.88
C MET A 45 15.73 7.14 -11.68
N GLU A 46 15.38 7.69 -10.51
CA GLU A 46 15.06 6.91 -9.31
C GLU A 46 13.76 6.11 -9.47
N ALA A 47 12.71 6.71 -10.02
CA ALA A 47 11.46 6.01 -10.30
C ALA A 47 11.65 4.84 -11.29
N ARG A 48 12.53 5.00 -12.28
CA ARG A 48 12.93 3.91 -13.21
C ARG A 48 13.75 2.84 -12.51
N ARG A 49 14.61 3.19 -11.55
CA ARG A 49 15.36 2.22 -10.75
C ARG A 49 14.39 1.37 -9.92
N PHE A 50 13.41 1.99 -9.29
CA PHE A 50 12.33 1.31 -8.59
C PHE A 50 11.51 0.41 -9.52
N GLN A 51 11.14 0.88 -10.71
CA GLN A 51 10.43 0.10 -11.72
C GLN A 51 11.22 -1.14 -12.16
N LYS A 52 12.54 -1.02 -12.36
CA LYS A 52 13.40 -2.15 -12.72
C LYS A 52 13.45 -3.20 -11.60
N GLU A 53 13.39 -2.79 -10.35
CA GLU A 53 13.33 -3.71 -9.23
C GLU A 53 12.00 -4.50 -9.22
N ILE A 54 10.88 -3.85 -9.53
CA ILE A 54 9.60 -4.56 -9.75
C ILE A 54 9.77 -5.63 -10.84
N TRP A 55 10.38 -5.28 -11.97
CA TRP A 55 10.62 -6.23 -13.07
C TRP A 55 11.52 -7.39 -12.66
N ARG A 56 12.56 -7.12 -11.86
CA ARG A 56 13.46 -8.16 -11.34
C ARG A 56 12.69 -9.15 -10.46
N LEU A 57 11.86 -8.66 -9.56
CA LEU A 57 11.04 -9.50 -8.66
C LEU A 57 9.98 -10.31 -9.42
N VAL A 58 9.40 -9.74 -10.45
CA VAL A 58 8.40 -10.43 -11.30
C VAL A 58 9.07 -11.40 -12.28
N GLY A 59 10.38 -11.31 -12.51
CA GLY A 59 11.11 -12.11 -13.50
C GLY A 59 10.81 -11.72 -14.95
N ALA A 60 10.18 -10.57 -15.18
CA ALA A 60 9.81 -10.08 -16.52
C ALA A 60 9.73 -8.55 -16.53
N ARG A 61 9.99 -7.96 -17.70
CA ARG A 61 9.81 -6.50 -17.94
C ARG A 61 8.31 -6.13 -17.97
N LYS A 62 7.64 -6.29 -16.83
CA LYS A 62 6.20 -6.12 -16.71
C LYS A 62 5.86 -5.20 -15.52
N ASN A 63 5.04 -4.21 -15.79
CA ASN A 63 4.52 -3.29 -14.77
C ASN A 63 3.27 -3.87 -14.09
N PRO A 64 2.95 -3.46 -12.85
CA PRO A 64 1.74 -3.89 -12.17
C PRO A 64 0.48 -3.36 -12.88
N SER A 65 -0.48 -4.24 -13.10
CA SER A 65 -1.78 -3.88 -13.69
C SER A 65 -2.67 -3.12 -12.70
N ILE A 66 -2.48 -3.38 -11.40
CA ILE A 66 -3.17 -2.72 -10.30
C ILE A 66 -2.12 -2.25 -9.30
N VAL A 67 -2.24 -1.00 -8.87
CA VAL A 67 -1.45 -0.41 -7.79
C VAL A 67 -2.42 0.05 -6.71
N ILE A 68 -2.27 -0.46 -5.49
CA ILE A 68 -3.03 0.01 -4.32
C ILE A 68 -2.23 1.14 -3.69
N GLU A 69 -2.80 2.33 -3.70
CA GLU A 69 -2.19 3.56 -3.21
C GLU A 69 -2.84 3.98 -1.90
N HIS A 70 -2.09 3.94 -0.81
CA HIS A 70 -2.55 4.28 0.53
C HIS A 70 -1.87 5.52 1.11
N PRO A 71 -0.54 5.73 0.96
CA PRO A 71 0.11 6.91 1.51
C PRO A 71 -0.39 8.22 0.89
N GLY A 72 -0.60 8.28 -0.39
CA GLY A 72 -1.08 9.47 -1.09
C GLY A 72 0.06 10.35 -1.61
N GLU A 73 0.21 11.56 -1.10
CA GLU A 73 1.06 12.61 -1.65
C GLU A 73 2.49 12.15 -1.97
N ASP A 74 3.13 11.44 -1.04
CA ASP A 74 4.53 11.03 -1.19
C ASP A 74 4.75 9.93 -2.24
N THR A 75 3.79 9.08 -2.48
CA THR A 75 3.98 7.88 -3.32
C THR A 75 3.18 7.90 -4.61
N PHE A 76 2.17 8.76 -4.70
CA PHE A 76 1.25 8.80 -5.83
C PHE A 76 1.94 9.06 -7.19
N PRO A 77 2.93 9.98 -7.31
CA PRO A 77 3.63 10.18 -8.58
C PRO A 77 4.28 8.89 -9.10
N THR A 78 4.95 8.17 -8.21
CA THR A 78 5.60 6.90 -8.54
C THR A 78 4.60 5.79 -8.82
N SER A 79 3.53 5.69 -8.03
CA SER A 79 2.44 4.74 -8.25
C SER A 79 1.81 4.90 -9.62
N ASN A 80 1.56 6.15 -10.04
CA ASN A 80 1.08 6.44 -11.38
C ASN A 80 2.14 6.11 -12.45
N PHE A 81 3.41 6.41 -12.22
CA PHE A 81 4.49 6.12 -13.17
C PHE A 81 4.63 4.62 -13.43
N VAL A 82 4.72 3.79 -12.38
CA VAL A 82 4.97 2.34 -12.51
C VAL A 82 3.75 1.54 -12.91
N CYS A 83 2.54 2.07 -12.79
CA CYS A 83 1.33 1.38 -13.24
C CYS A 83 1.40 1.06 -14.74
N ALA A 84 0.98 -0.14 -15.13
CA ALA A 84 0.99 -0.60 -16.52
C ALA A 84 0.10 0.27 -17.43
N PRO A 85 0.39 0.33 -18.74
CA PRO A 85 -0.59 0.84 -19.71
C PRO A 85 -1.93 0.11 -19.58
N GLY A 86 -3.04 0.86 -19.58
CA GLY A 86 -4.39 0.33 -19.32
C GLY A 86 -4.64 -0.12 -17.87
N GLY A 87 -3.63 -0.03 -16.99
CA GLY A 87 -3.75 -0.42 -15.59
C GLY A 87 -4.53 0.57 -14.73
N MET A 88 -4.62 0.28 -13.45
CA MET A 88 -5.41 1.08 -12.50
C MET A 88 -4.60 1.37 -11.23
N VAL A 89 -4.62 2.63 -10.80
CA VAL A 89 -4.20 3.04 -9.45
C VAL A 89 -5.47 3.18 -8.61
N VAL A 90 -5.56 2.40 -7.53
CA VAL A 90 -6.67 2.43 -6.58
C VAL A 90 -6.24 3.19 -5.34
N ILE A 91 -6.87 4.32 -5.08
CA ILE A 91 -6.55 5.20 -3.96
C ILE A 91 -7.50 4.87 -2.81
N CYS A 92 -6.96 4.43 -1.68
CA CYS A 92 -7.73 4.06 -0.49
C CYS A 92 -7.31 4.81 0.78
N GLY A 93 -6.43 5.79 0.67
CA GLY A 93 -5.95 6.60 1.79
C GLY A 93 -5.12 7.79 1.35
N GLY A 94 -4.64 8.58 2.31
CA GLY A 94 -3.81 9.76 2.10
C GLY A 94 -3.02 10.10 3.36
N THR A 95 -2.30 9.12 3.93
CA THR A 95 -1.61 9.25 5.23
C THR A 95 -0.39 10.17 5.18
N SER A 96 0.18 10.42 4.01
CA SER A 96 1.28 11.38 3.81
C SER A 96 0.82 12.75 3.29
N GLY A 97 -0.45 12.88 2.92
CA GLY A 97 -1.04 14.13 2.42
C GLY A 97 -2.11 13.87 1.36
N TYR A 98 -2.88 14.91 1.05
CA TYR A 98 -4.07 14.82 0.20
C TYR A 98 -3.87 15.42 -1.21
N ARG A 99 -2.71 15.97 -1.50
CA ARG A 99 -2.40 16.55 -2.80
C ARG A 99 -1.69 15.53 -3.68
N GLY A 100 -2.35 15.06 -4.73
CA GLY A 100 -1.74 14.18 -5.73
C GLY A 100 -1.16 14.99 -6.88
N THR A 101 0.15 14.93 -7.08
CA THR A 101 0.83 15.46 -8.28
C THR A 101 1.24 14.32 -9.19
N PHE A 102 1.13 14.50 -10.50
CA PHE A 102 1.61 13.53 -11.47
C PHE A 102 1.75 14.14 -12.86
N ASP A 103 2.61 13.56 -13.66
CA ASP A 103 2.73 13.91 -15.06
C ASP A 103 1.53 13.33 -15.84
N ILE A 104 0.64 14.19 -16.31
CA ILE A 104 -0.61 13.81 -17.00
C ILE A 104 -0.34 13.01 -18.29
N ARG A 105 0.85 13.13 -18.88
CA ARG A 105 1.26 12.34 -20.05
C ARG A 105 1.26 10.85 -19.74
N TYR A 106 1.68 10.44 -18.54
CA TYR A 106 1.65 9.04 -18.11
C TYR A 106 0.24 8.54 -17.86
N GLN A 107 -0.71 9.40 -17.56
CA GLN A 107 -2.11 9.04 -17.41
C GLN A 107 -2.78 8.86 -18.77
N TRP A 108 -2.78 9.91 -19.58
CA TRP A 108 -3.48 9.97 -20.87
C TRP A 108 -2.84 9.05 -21.91
N MET A 109 -1.54 9.19 -22.22
CA MET A 109 -0.87 8.41 -23.27
C MET A 109 -0.83 6.92 -22.96
N ARG A 110 -0.94 6.55 -21.71
CA ARG A 110 -0.92 5.15 -21.24
C ARG A 110 -2.31 4.61 -20.90
N GLN A 111 -3.36 5.39 -21.12
CA GLN A 111 -4.77 5.00 -20.89
C GLN A 111 -5.01 4.42 -19.50
N LYS A 112 -4.33 4.95 -18.46
CA LYS A 112 -4.43 4.48 -17.09
C LYS A 112 -5.72 4.98 -16.43
N ARG A 113 -6.13 4.28 -15.39
CA ARG A 113 -7.32 4.63 -14.59
C ARG A 113 -6.92 5.01 -13.18
N LEU A 114 -7.60 6.00 -12.62
CA LEU A 114 -7.56 6.35 -11.20
C LEU A 114 -8.91 6.01 -10.61
N GLN A 115 -8.90 5.23 -9.53
CA GLN A 115 -10.12 4.77 -8.88
C GLN A 115 -10.02 5.02 -7.37
N GLY A 116 -10.97 5.78 -6.82
CA GLY A 116 -11.15 5.89 -5.39
C GLY A 116 -11.79 4.62 -4.84
N SER A 117 -11.32 4.17 -3.67
CA SER A 117 -11.92 3.08 -2.91
C SER A 117 -12.24 3.58 -1.50
N HIS A 118 -13.49 3.48 -1.11
CA HIS A 118 -13.96 3.97 0.17
C HIS A 118 -15.07 3.09 0.71
N PHE A 119 -14.83 2.53 1.89
CA PHE A 119 -15.73 1.62 2.61
C PHE A 119 -16.23 0.40 1.80
N ALA A 120 -17.07 -0.37 2.43
CA ALA A 120 -17.77 -1.51 1.86
C ALA A 120 -19.22 -1.48 2.31
N ASN A 121 -20.12 -1.97 1.48
CA ASN A 121 -21.50 -2.20 1.88
C ASN A 121 -21.64 -3.52 2.65
N ARG A 122 -22.80 -3.74 3.28
CA ARG A 122 -23.09 -4.95 4.08
C ARG A 122 -22.82 -6.24 3.31
N LYS A 123 -23.28 -6.33 2.06
CA LYS A 123 -23.08 -7.52 1.22
C LYS A 123 -21.60 -7.83 0.98
N GLN A 124 -20.78 -6.79 0.77
CA GLN A 124 -19.32 -6.95 0.60
C GLN A 124 -18.65 -7.38 1.90
N CYS A 125 -19.08 -6.83 3.05
CA CYS A 125 -18.57 -7.25 4.36
C CYS A 125 -18.92 -8.72 4.66
N GLU A 126 -20.16 -9.13 4.40
CA GLU A 126 -20.60 -10.52 4.58
C GLU A 126 -19.81 -11.49 3.68
N ALA A 127 -19.60 -11.12 2.41
CA ALA A 127 -18.78 -11.90 1.48
C ALA A 127 -17.32 -12.01 1.93
N PHE A 128 -16.74 -10.91 2.45
CA PHE A 128 -15.38 -10.92 2.99
C PHE A 128 -15.28 -11.81 4.24
N ASN A 129 -16.21 -11.71 5.17
CA ASN A 129 -16.25 -12.56 6.36
C ASN A 129 -16.31 -14.04 6.01
N ALA A 130 -17.13 -14.42 5.03
CA ALA A 130 -17.18 -15.80 4.55
C ALA A 130 -15.82 -16.30 4.04
N LEU A 131 -15.03 -15.46 3.37
CA LEU A 131 -13.66 -15.83 2.93
C LEU A 131 -12.70 -16.03 4.11
N VAL A 132 -12.86 -15.24 5.17
CA VAL A 132 -12.06 -15.40 6.41
C VAL A 132 -12.46 -16.68 7.14
N GLU A 133 -13.75 -16.95 7.30
CA GLU A 133 -14.29 -18.18 7.93
C GLU A 133 -13.84 -19.44 7.18
N GLN A 134 -13.83 -19.40 5.86
CA GLN A 134 -13.32 -20.48 4.99
C GLN A 134 -11.80 -20.59 4.98
N LYS A 135 -11.09 -19.72 5.73
CA LYS A 135 -9.62 -19.64 5.77
C LYS A 135 -8.96 -19.35 4.40
N THR A 136 -9.73 -18.82 3.45
CA THR A 136 -9.21 -18.37 2.15
C THR A 136 -8.39 -17.08 2.30
N ILE A 137 -8.80 -16.22 3.22
CA ILE A 137 -8.08 -15.00 3.59
C ILE A 137 -7.63 -15.09 5.05
N ARG A 138 -6.36 -14.83 5.29
CA ARG A 138 -5.80 -14.73 6.63
C ARG A 138 -5.84 -13.26 7.08
N PRO A 139 -6.48 -12.93 8.23
CA PRO A 139 -6.68 -11.53 8.64
C PRO A 139 -5.41 -10.85 9.18
N CYS A 140 -4.25 -11.50 9.16
CA CYS A 140 -2.98 -10.95 9.65
C CYS A 140 -3.08 -10.41 11.09
N LEU A 141 -3.79 -11.11 11.96
CA LEU A 141 -3.95 -10.75 13.36
C LEU A 141 -2.63 -10.94 14.11
N THR A 142 -2.18 -9.89 14.79
CA THR A 142 -0.94 -9.91 15.60
C THR A 142 -1.20 -9.84 17.09
N ARG A 143 -2.24 -9.14 17.51
CA ARG A 143 -2.58 -8.99 18.92
C ARG A 143 -4.06 -8.79 19.16
N THR A 144 -4.58 -9.41 20.20
CA THR A 144 -5.95 -9.24 20.67
C THR A 144 -5.95 -8.54 22.04
N PHE A 145 -6.85 -7.61 22.24
CA PHE A 145 -7.09 -6.89 23.48
C PHE A 145 -8.51 -7.12 23.96
N GLU A 146 -8.70 -7.05 25.27
CA GLU A 146 -10.03 -6.98 25.85
C GLU A 146 -10.59 -5.56 25.72
N PHE A 147 -11.90 -5.40 25.86
CA PHE A 147 -12.56 -4.09 25.64
C PHE A 147 -12.01 -2.98 26.56
N HIS A 148 -11.70 -3.32 27.82
CA HIS A 148 -11.14 -2.34 28.77
C HIS A 148 -9.69 -1.91 28.44
N GLU A 149 -8.97 -2.66 27.58
CA GLU A 149 -7.62 -2.35 27.11
C GLU A 149 -7.62 -1.44 25.86
N LEU A 150 -8.79 -1.03 25.37
CA LEU A 150 -8.91 -0.16 24.17
C LEU A 150 -8.00 1.08 24.22
N PRO A 151 -7.86 1.82 25.33
CA PRO A 151 -6.94 2.96 25.38
C PRO A 151 -5.49 2.56 25.15
N GLN A 152 -5.05 1.42 25.68
CA GLN A 152 -3.70 0.90 25.47
C GLN A 152 -3.47 0.52 24.01
N ALA A 153 -4.44 -0.13 23.37
CA ALA A 153 -4.35 -0.48 21.95
C ALA A 153 -4.20 0.78 21.06
N HIS A 154 -4.98 1.83 21.34
CA HIS A 154 -4.85 3.11 20.66
C HIS A 154 -3.48 3.77 20.89
N GLN A 155 -2.96 3.71 22.09
CA GLN A 155 -1.65 4.27 22.42
C GLN A 155 -0.53 3.56 21.64
N LEU A 156 -0.55 2.23 21.61
CA LEU A 156 0.41 1.43 20.85
C LEU A 156 0.35 1.72 19.35
N MET A 157 -0.85 1.87 18.79
CA MET A 157 -1.07 2.24 17.40
C MET A 157 -0.51 3.63 17.11
N PHE A 158 -0.80 4.61 17.96
CA PHE A 158 -0.30 5.98 17.82
C PHE A 158 1.23 6.04 17.87
N GLU A 159 1.84 5.30 18.79
CA GLU A 159 3.29 5.21 18.95
C GLU A 159 3.97 4.30 17.90
N ASN A 160 3.20 3.64 17.02
CA ASN A 160 3.68 2.67 16.03
C ASN A 160 4.54 1.56 16.65
N ARG A 161 4.16 1.09 17.83
CA ARG A 161 4.86 0.01 18.55
C ARG A 161 4.43 -1.39 18.16
N GLU A 162 3.28 -1.52 17.49
CA GLU A 162 2.79 -2.78 16.91
C GLU A 162 2.71 -2.61 15.37
N PRO A 163 3.85 -2.53 14.68
CA PRO A 163 3.89 -2.17 13.27
C PRO A 163 3.52 -3.31 12.32
N MET A 164 3.23 -4.50 12.86
CA MET A 164 2.97 -5.71 12.08
C MET A 164 1.50 -6.10 12.20
N GLY A 165 0.85 -6.35 11.06
CA GLY A 165 -0.52 -6.88 11.00
C GLY A 165 -1.59 -5.96 11.63
N ASN A 166 -2.59 -6.59 12.24
CA ASN A 166 -3.77 -5.92 12.79
C ASN A 166 -3.94 -6.22 14.28
N MET A 167 -4.32 -5.20 15.04
CA MET A 167 -4.78 -5.33 16.43
C MET A 167 -6.30 -5.44 16.45
N VAL A 168 -6.84 -6.30 17.31
CA VAL A 168 -8.27 -6.53 17.45
C VAL A 168 -8.70 -6.33 18.91
N ILE A 169 -9.83 -5.67 19.10
CA ILE A 169 -10.50 -5.54 20.39
C ILE A 169 -11.63 -6.56 20.47
N ARG A 170 -11.65 -7.39 21.49
CA ARG A 170 -12.72 -8.34 21.74
C ARG A 170 -13.87 -7.63 22.42
N ILE A 171 -15.06 -7.64 21.80
CA ILE A 171 -16.26 -7.02 22.33
C ILE A 171 -17.32 -8.10 22.55
N GLY A 172 -17.66 -8.40 23.81
CA GLY A 172 -18.74 -9.31 24.18
C GLY A 172 -18.60 -10.76 23.72
N ALA A 173 -17.44 -11.11 23.11
CA ALA A 173 -17.13 -12.49 22.80
C ALA A 173 -16.79 -13.22 24.10
N GLY A 174 -17.66 -14.09 24.58
CA GLY A 174 -17.33 -14.98 25.69
C GLY A 174 -16.09 -15.80 25.36
N ASN A 175 -15.43 -16.36 26.37
CA ASN A 175 -14.31 -17.30 26.22
C ASN A 175 -14.83 -18.62 25.59
N GLY A 176 -15.38 -18.51 24.40
CA GLY A 176 -15.97 -19.60 23.66
C GLY A 176 -14.95 -20.30 22.79
N ALA A 177 -14.62 -21.48 23.22
CA ALA A 177 -14.08 -22.66 22.55
C ALA A 177 -12.86 -22.48 21.64
#